data_2d9cc7b004cc9bbefba2b2c33d24601c
#
_entry.id   2d9cc7b004cc9bbefba2b2c33d24601c
#
_cell.length_a   1.000
_cell.length_b   1.000
_cell.length_c   1.000
_cell.angle_alpha   90.00
_cell.angle_beta   90.00
_cell.angle_gamma   90.00
#
_symmetry.space_group_name_H-M   'P 1'
#
loop_
_entity.id
_entity.type
_entity.pdbx_description
1 polymer ?
#
loop_
_entity_poly.entity_id
_entity_poly.type
_entity_poly.pdbx_seq_one_letter_code
_entity_poly.pdbx_strand_id
1 'polypeptide(L)'
;MINSEVFIIKRDGKKETFSLDKIKNAIAKAFLSVGSFATQDVITTVLSRVSVSDGMNVEEIQNQVEVALMAEHYYSVAKAYMLYRQKHLEDREVRDKLKFLLDYCDASNPATGSKYDANANVENKNIATLIGELPKSNFIRLNRRLLTDRLKDMYGKELSDRYLELLNHHFIYKNDETNLANYCASITMYPWLNNGTIAVGGNSTAPTNLKSFCGGFVNMVFIVSSMLSGACATPEFLMYMNYFIGLEYGQEYYKYPDKIVDLSTKQRTIDKIITDCFEQIVYSINQPTGARNFQAVFWNVAYYDKYYFESLFGNFFFPDGSQPDWNSLSWLQKRFMKWFNKERTRTVLTFPVETMALLTKDGDVLDKEYCLLYTSPSPR
;
A
#
# COMPACT_ATOMS: atom_id res chain seq x y z
N MET A 1 -12.96 -51.83 28.41
CA MET A 1 -13.60 -50.63 27.83
C MET A 1 -12.51 -49.56 27.77
N ILE A 2 -11.95 -49.35 26.60
CA ILE A 2 -10.97 -48.26 26.39
C ILE A 2 -11.77 -46.99 26.40
N ASN A 3 -11.61 -46.15 27.46
CA ASN A 3 -12.11 -44.79 27.47
C ASN A 3 -11.33 -44.03 26.38
N SER A 4 -11.90 -43.96 25.20
CA SER A 4 -11.36 -43.09 24.17
C SER A 4 -11.59 -41.64 24.62
N GLU A 5 -10.52 -40.97 25.01
CA GLU A 5 -10.56 -39.52 25.24
C GLU A 5 -11.07 -38.85 23.97
N VAL A 6 -12.17 -38.13 24.04
CA VAL A 6 -12.72 -37.37 22.93
C VAL A 6 -11.91 -36.07 22.79
N PHE A 7 -11.37 -35.80 21.64
CA PHE A 7 -10.64 -34.56 21.34
C PHE A 7 -11.56 -33.61 20.57
N ILE A 8 -11.43 -32.32 20.84
CA ILE A 8 -12.12 -31.26 20.13
C ILE A 8 -11.11 -30.33 19.46
N ILE A 9 -11.54 -29.69 18.39
CA ILE A 9 -10.75 -28.67 17.69
C ILE A 9 -11.12 -27.30 18.21
N LYS A 10 -10.15 -26.61 18.78
CA LYS A 10 -10.30 -25.21 19.19
C LYS A 10 -10.31 -24.29 17.97
N ARG A 11 -10.71 -23.01 18.19
CA ARG A 11 -10.74 -21.97 17.16
C ARG A 11 -9.38 -21.68 16.52
N ASP A 12 -8.28 -21.91 17.25
CA ASP A 12 -6.90 -21.78 16.78
C ASP A 12 -6.37 -23.04 16.04
N GLY A 13 -7.25 -24.02 15.78
CA GLY A 13 -6.93 -25.29 15.14
C GLY A 13 -6.26 -26.32 16.05
N LYS A 14 -5.99 -26.02 17.32
CA LYS A 14 -5.38 -26.95 18.27
C LYS A 14 -6.36 -28.00 18.73
N LYS A 15 -5.88 -29.21 18.87
CA LYS A 15 -6.63 -30.31 19.53
C LYS A 15 -6.50 -30.19 21.03
N GLU A 16 -7.61 -30.34 21.73
CA GLU A 16 -7.68 -30.40 23.21
C GLU A 16 -8.65 -31.47 23.63
N THR A 17 -8.35 -32.13 24.74
CA THR A 17 -9.27 -33.10 25.37
C THR A 17 -10.57 -32.41 25.76
N PHE A 18 -11.69 -32.99 25.37
CA PHE A 18 -13.01 -32.50 25.68
C PHE A 18 -13.25 -32.50 27.20
N SER A 19 -13.80 -31.41 27.74
CA SER A 19 -14.18 -31.29 29.14
C SER A 19 -15.64 -30.85 29.28
N LEU A 20 -16.46 -31.78 29.74
CA LEU A 20 -17.88 -31.53 30.00
C LEU A 20 -18.09 -30.40 31.03
N ASP A 21 -17.20 -30.30 32.02
CA ASP A 21 -17.29 -29.29 33.07
C ASP A 21 -17.14 -27.85 32.57
N LYS A 22 -16.41 -27.66 31.46
CA LYS A 22 -16.34 -26.34 30.82
C LYS A 22 -17.71 -25.91 30.30
N ILE A 23 -18.50 -26.83 29.74
CA ILE A 23 -19.84 -26.54 29.23
C ILE A 23 -20.80 -26.32 30.38
N LYS A 24 -20.78 -27.20 31.41
CA LYS A 24 -21.61 -27.04 32.62
C LYS A 24 -21.42 -25.66 33.25
N ASN A 25 -20.16 -25.27 33.43
CA ASN A 25 -19.81 -23.96 33.99
C ASN A 25 -20.30 -22.79 33.12
N ALA A 26 -20.24 -22.91 31.79
CA ALA A 26 -20.73 -21.90 30.89
C ALA A 26 -22.25 -21.74 30.95
N ILE A 27 -22.98 -22.86 31.00
CA ILE A 27 -24.43 -22.86 31.18
C ILE A 27 -24.79 -22.25 32.54
N ALA A 28 -24.16 -22.69 33.64
CA ALA A 28 -24.42 -22.15 34.98
C ALA A 28 -24.19 -20.63 35.06
N LYS A 29 -23.11 -20.12 34.43
CA LYS A 29 -22.85 -18.67 34.35
C LYS A 29 -23.94 -17.94 33.58
N ALA A 30 -24.47 -18.51 32.50
CA ALA A 30 -25.53 -17.90 31.73
C ALA A 30 -26.83 -17.81 32.56
N PHE A 31 -27.18 -18.83 33.37
CA PHE A 31 -28.30 -18.76 34.33
C PHE A 31 -28.07 -17.67 35.36
N LEU A 32 -26.90 -17.61 35.98
CA LEU A 32 -26.58 -16.56 36.95
C LEU A 32 -26.69 -15.14 36.36
N SER A 33 -26.32 -14.95 35.13
CA SER A 33 -26.35 -13.62 34.47
C SER A 33 -27.78 -13.09 34.25
N VAL A 34 -28.78 -13.96 34.27
CA VAL A 34 -30.20 -13.59 34.20
C VAL A 34 -30.90 -13.64 35.57
N GLY A 35 -30.12 -13.72 36.67
CA GLY A 35 -30.65 -13.77 38.03
C GLY A 35 -31.29 -15.09 38.43
N SER A 36 -30.97 -16.19 37.71
CA SER A 36 -31.48 -17.55 37.97
C SER A 36 -30.33 -18.50 38.30
N PHE A 37 -30.67 -19.64 38.95
CA PHE A 37 -29.71 -20.69 39.22
C PHE A 37 -30.08 -21.96 38.43
N ALA A 38 -29.07 -22.55 37.79
CA ALA A 38 -29.23 -23.85 37.16
C ALA A 38 -29.12 -24.96 38.20
N THR A 39 -30.16 -25.74 38.37
CA THR A 39 -30.05 -26.98 39.13
C THR A 39 -29.28 -28.04 38.34
N GLN A 40 -28.79 -29.08 39.05
CA GLN A 40 -28.08 -30.16 38.37
C GLN A 40 -28.94 -30.86 37.31
N ASP A 41 -30.24 -31.00 37.59
CA ASP A 41 -31.21 -31.63 36.69
C ASP A 41 -31.38 -30.79 35.39
N VAL A 42 -31.49 -29.49 35.52
CA VAL A 42 -31.56 -28.56 34.36
C VAL A 42 -30.33 -28.68 33.50
N ILE A 43 -29.15 -28.65 34.13
CA ILE A 43 -27.87 -28.78 33.38
C ILE A 43 -27.81 -30.13 32.65
N THR A 44 -28.23 -31.23 33.35
CA THR A 44 -28.22 -32.57 32.75
C THR A 44 -29.20 -32.66 31.59
N THR A 45 -30.39 -32.08 31.70
CA THR A 45 -31.38 -32.03 30.63
C THR A 45 -30.87 -31.28 29.41
N VAL A 46 -30.27 -30.10 29.57
CA VAL A 46 -29.66 -29.35 28.45
C VAL A 46 -28.55 -30.15 27.81
N LEU A 47 -27.67 -30.77 28.62
CA LEU A 47 -26.53 -31.55 28.12
C LEU A 47 -26.94 -32.83 27.41
N SER A 48 -28.09 -33.44 27.76
CA SER A 48 -28.59 -34.64 27.05
C SER A 48 -28.90 -34.38 25.57
N ARG A 49 -29.08 -33.11 25.17
CA ARG A 49 -29.30 -32.69 23.77
C ARG A 49 -28.02 -32.30 23.05
N VAL A 50 -26.89 -32.31 23.74
CA VAL A 50 -25.59 -31.94 23.16
C VAL A 50 -24.79 -33.21 22.86
N SER A 51 -24.50 -33.46 21.62
CA SER A 51 -23.67 -34.59 21.18
C SER A 51 -22.27 -34.10 20.82
N VAL A 52 -21.24 -34.80 21.32
CA VAL A 52 -19.85 -34.47 21.03
C VAL A 52 -19.16 -35.67 20.39
N SER A 53 -18.58 -35.48 19.21
CA SER A 53 -17.81 -36.51 18.53
C SER A 53 -16.33 -36.13 18.49
N ASP A 54 -15.46 -37.11 18.28
CA ASP A 54 -14.01 -36.86 18.13
C ASP A 54 -13.74 -35.96 16.94
N GLY A 55 -12.89 -34.96 17.12
CA GLY A 55 -12.56 -33.96 16.10
C GLY A 55 -13.61 -32.86 15.90
N MET A 56 -14.69 -32.81 16.69
CA MET A 56 -15.70 -31.76 16.54
C MET A 56 -15.16 -30.38 16.91
N ASN A 57 -15.60 -29.35 16.16
CA ASN A 57 -15.22 -27.98 16.44
C ASN A 57 -15.95 -27.43 17.69
N VAL A 58 -15.23 -26.67 18.52
CA VAL A 58 -15.80 -26.05 19.73
C VAL A 58 -17.00 -25.14 19.42
N GLU A 59 -17.05 -24.51 18.22
CA GLU A 59 -18.20 -23.68 17.83
C GLU A 59 -19.47 -24.51 17.58
N GLU A 60 -19.31 -25.69 16.98
CA GLU A 60 -20.43 -26.61 16.76
C GLU A 60 -21.04 -27.07 18.09
N ILE A 61 -20.20 -27.39 19.08
CA ILE A 61 -20.65 -27.76 20.44
C ILE A 61 -21.41 -26.59 21.07
N GLN A 62 -20.88 -25.37 20.94
CA GLN A 62 -21.57 -24.19 21.52
C GLN A 62 -22.90 -23.89 20.84
N ASN A 63 -23.00 -24.08 19.51
CA ASN A 63 -24.25 -23.93 18.77
C ASN A 63 -25.28 -24.96 19.25
N GLN A 64 -24.86 -26.21 19.53
CA GLN A 64 -25.76 -27.22 20.10
C GLN A 64 -26.26 -26.84 21.49
N VAL A 65 -25.41 -26.23 22.33
CA VAL A 65 -25.83 -25.73 23.67
C VAL A 65 -26.87 -24.63 23.53
N GLU A 66 -26.71 -23.69 22.58
CA GLU A 66 -27.70 -22.64 22.32
C GLU A 66 -29.05 -23.23 21.90
N VAL A 67 -29.03 -24.17 20.96
CA VAL A 67 -30.23 -24.87 20.48
C VAL A 67 -30.89 -25.67 21.63
N ALA A 68 -30.10 -26.35 22.45
CA ALA A 68 -30.60 -27.10 23.60
C ALA A 68 -31.28 -26.20 24.64
N LEU A 69 -30.70 -25.04 24.97
CA LEU A 69 -31.29 -24.06 25.87
C LEU A 69 -32.62 -23.51 25.33
N MET A 70 -32.70 -23.25 24.02
CA MET A 70 -33.93 -22.81 23.37
C MET A 70 -35.01 -23.92 23.38
N ALA A 71 -34.61 -25.17 23.10
CA ALA A 71 -35.52 -26.30 23.07
C ALA A 71 -36.11 -26.61 24.45
N GLU A 72 -35.39 -26.32 25.52
CA GLU A 72 -35.86 -26.41 26.92
C GLU A 72 -36.55 -25.13 27.39
N HIS A 73 -36.89 -24.20 26.48
CA HIS A 73 -37.61 -22.93 26.73
C HIS A 73 -36.87 -21.93 27.63
N TYR A 74 -35.54 -22.06 27.82
CA TYR A 74 -34.71 -21.12 28.58
C TYR A 74 -34.25 -19.96 27.69
N TYR A 75 -35.17 -19.25 27.03
CA TYR A 75 -34.87 -18.22 26.02
C TYR A 75 -34.01 -17.08 26.54
N SER A 76 -34.27 -16.60 27.76
CA SER A 76 -33.46 -15.52 28.36
C SER A 76 -32.02 -15.98 28.65
N VAL A 77 -31.83 -17.23 29.06
CA VAL A 77 -30.53 -17.85 29.31
C VAL A 77 -29.80 -18.09 28.00
N ALA A 78 -30.49 -18.60 26.98
CA ALA A 78 -29.92 -18.79 25.64
C ALA A 78 -29.42 -17.45 25.08
N LYS A 79 -30.21 -16.38 25.18
CA LYS A 79 -29.82 -15.03 24.80
C LYS A 79 -28.59 -14.56 25.57
N ALA A 80 -28.53 -14.75 26.87
CA ALA A 80 -27.40 -14.39 27.72
C ALA A 80 -26.13 -15.18 27.34
N TYR A 81 -26.30 -16.48 27.03
CA TYR A 81 -25.21 -17.35 26.57
C TYR A 81 -24.62 -16.86 25.23
N MET A 82 -25.47 -16.51 24.25
CA MET A 82 -25.05 -15.96 22.95
C MET A 82 -24.33 -14.61 23.11
N LEU A 83 -24.87 -13.70 23.92
CA LEU A 83 -24.25 -12.40 24.18
C LEU A 83 -22.89 -12.55 24.89
N TYR A 84 -22.76 -13.51 25.79
CA TYR A 84 -21.48 -13.83 26.42
C TYR A 84 -20.45 -14.36 25.40
N ARG A 85 -20.86 -15.24 24.49
CA ARG A 85 -19.99 -15.71 23.38
C ARG A 85 -19.54 -14.54 22.52
N GLN A 86 -20.48 -13.66 22.15
CA GLN A 86 -20.17 -12.48 21.32
C GLN A 86 -19.17 -11.56 22.01
N LYS A 87 -19.37 -11.24 23.28
CA LYS A 87 -18.44 -10.43 24.07
C LYS A 87 -17.05 -11.06 24.13
N HIS A 88 -16.98 -12.36 24.38
CA HIS A 88 -15.69 -13.06 24.38
C HIS A 88 -15.01 -13.14 22.99
N LEU A 89 -15.78 -13.09 21.90
CA LEU A 89 -15.24 -12.95 20.57
C LEU A 89 -14.60 -11.58 20.40
N GLU A 90 -15.30 -10.52 20.77
CA GLU A 90 -14.80 -9.14 20.73
C GLU A 90 -13.55 -8.94 21.60
N ASP A 91 -13.55 -9.47 22.84
CA ASP A 91 -12.39 -9.43 23.74
C ASP A 91 -11.15 -10.17 23.16
N ARG A 92 -11.36 -11.24 22.39
CA ARG A 92 -10.28 -11.94 21.70
C ARG A 92 -9.76 -11.13 20.52
N GLU A 93 -10.66 -10.57 19.71
CA GLU A 93 -10.26 -9.70 18.60
C GLU A 93 -9.41 -8.51 19.08
N VAL A 94 -9.79 -7.93 20.23
CA VAL A 94 -8.99 -6.85 20.85
C VAL A 94 -7.62 -7.37 21.30
N ARG A 95 -7.58 -8.55 21.94
CA ARG A 95 -6.30 -9.14 22.38
C ARG A 95 -5.40 -9.52 21.21
N ASP A 96 -5.97 -10.06 20.14
CA ASP A 96 -5.22 -10.44 18.95
C ASP A 96 -4.65 -9.18 18.24
N LYS A 97 -5.43 -8.11 18.20
CA LYS A 97 -4.97 -6.80 17.72
C LYS A 97 -3.88 -6.23 18.61
N LEU A 98 -4.03 -6.31 19.95
CA LEU A 98 -3.00 -5.86 20.89
C LEU A 98 -1.71 -6.67 20.73
N LYS A 99 -1.82 -7.99 20.59
CA LYS A 99 -0.67 -8.86 20.33
C LYS A 99 0.02 -8.48 19.02
N PHE A 100 -0.75 -8.30 17.94
CA PHE A 100 -0.21 -7.83 16.67
C PHE A 100 0.54 -6.50 16.84
N LEU A 101 -0.03 -5.57 17.61
CA LEU A 101 0.54 -4.26 17.89
C LEU A 101 1.88 -4.37 18.62
N LEU A 102 1.95 -5.18 19.67
CA LEU A 102 3.18 -5.43 20.41
C LEU A 102 4.23 -6.13 19.55
N ASP A 103 3.84 -7.20 18.87
CA ASP A 103 4.71 -7.93 17.94
C ASP A 103 5.22 -7.03 16.81
N TYR A 104 4.41 -6.08 16.33
CA TYR A 104 4.81 -5.09 15.33
C TYR A 104 5.83 -4.11 15.87
N CYS A 105 5.66 -3.61 17.09
CA CYS A 105 6.61 -2.69 17.73
C CYS A 105 7.95 -3.36 18.06
N ASP A 106 7.90 -4.62 18.49
CA ASP A 106 9.08 -5.36 18.96
C ASP A 106 9.85 -6.08 17.83
N ALA A 107 9.19 -6.32 16.70
CA ALA A 107 9.82 -7.05 15.60
C ALA A 107 10.88 -6.19 14.91
N SER A 108 12.09 -6.67 14.84
CA SER A 108 13.16 -6.13 14.01
C SER A 108 13.32 -7.00 12.77
N ASN A 109 13.01 -6.45 11.60
CA ASN A 109 13.38 -7.04 10.33
C ASN A 109 14.32 -6.08 9.61
N PRO A 110 15.62 -6.40 9.48
CA PRO A 110 16.57 -5.51 8.84
C PRO A 110 16.30 -5.25 7.36
N ALA A 111 15.55 -6.14 6.68
CA ALA A 111 15.23 -5.98 5.27
C ALA A 111 13.94 -5.20 5.03
N THR A 112 12.94 -5.36 5.89
CA THR A 112 11.59 -4.80 5.68
C THR A 112 11.09 -3.98 6.87
N GLY A 113 11.88 -3.85 7.92
CA GLY A 113 11.47 -3.20 9.17
C GLY A 113 10.42 -3.99 9.98
N SER A 114 9.79 -5.03 9.42
CA SER A 114 8.77 -5.83 10.09
C SER A 114 8.63 -7.22 9.50
N LYS A 115 8.40 -8.23 10.35
CA LYS A 115 7.99 -9.57 9.88
C LYS A 115 6.54 -9.61 9.39
N TYR A 116 5.74 -8.61 9.72
CA TYR A 116 4.32 -8.50 9.35
C TYR A 116 4.06 -7.53 8.21
N ASP A 117 4.99 -6.61 7.94
CA ASP A 117 4.90 -5.63 6.88
C ASP A 117 6.04 -5.85 5.88
N ALA A 118 5.68 -6.41 4.73
CA ALA A 118 6.61 -6.63 3.62
C ALA A 118 6.89 -5.36 2.81
N ASN A 119 6.34 -4.20 3.22
CA ASN A 119 6.55 -2.95 2.52
C ASN A 119 7.98 -2.43 2.75
N ALA A 120 8.81 -2.52 1.72
CA ALA A 120 10.19 -2.03 1.73
C ALA A 120 10.33 -0.51 1.95
N ASN A 121 9.23 0.23 1.85
CA ASN A 121 9.22 1.69 2.05
C ASN A 121 9.10 2.09 3.52
N VAL A 122 8.90 1.12 4.41
CA VAL A 122 8.81 1.33 5.86
C VAL A 122 10.12 0.91 6.51
N GLU A 123 11.08 1.81 6.55
CA GLU A 123 12.37 1.55 7.20
C GLU A 123 12.28 1.61 8.73
N ASN A 124 11.48 2.53 9.24
CA ASN A 124 11.31 2.74 10.67
C ASN A 124 9.85 2.55 11.07
N LYS A 125 9.64 1.69 12.05
CA LYS A 125 8.33 1.51 12.65
C LYS A 125 8.01 2.67 13.56
N ASN A 126 6.82 3.19 13.41
CA ASN A 126 6.30 4.22 14.28
C ASN A 126 4.80 4.06 14.46
N ILE A 127 4.23 4.79 15.41
CA ILE A 127 2.79 4.73 15.73
C ILE A 127 1.91 5.04 14.52
N ALA A 128 2.34 5.93 13.62
CA ALA A 128 1.53 6.29 12.46
C ALA A 128 1.48 5.18 11.41
N THR A 129 2.58 4.45 11.16
CA THR A 129 2.56 3.25 10.30
C THR A 129 1.68 2.17 10.90
N LEU A 130 1.74 1.97 12.21
CA LEU A 130 0.90 1.02 12.93
C LEU A 130 -0.60 1.38 12.84
N ILE A 131 -0.96 2.66 13.03
CA ILE A 131 -2.34 3.12 12.86
C ILE A 131 -2.84 2.86 11.43
N GLY A 132 -1.96 2.95 10.43
CA GLY A 132 -2.28 2.59 9.05
C GLY A 132 -2.55 1.10 8.84
N GLU A 133 -1.94 0.22 9.64
CA GLU A 133 -2.11 -1.24 9.53
C GLU A 133 -3.40 -1.76 10.20
N LEU A 134 -3.77 -1.20 11.34
CA LEU A 134 -4.91 -1.68 12.15
C LEU A 134 -6.27 -1.74 11.41
N PRO A 135 -6.65 -0.76 10.57
CA PRO A 135 -7.96 -0.77 9.91
C PRO A 135 -7.99 -1.56 8.61
N LYS A 136 -6.87 -2.11 8.11
CA LYS A 136 -6.79 -2.77 6.79
C LYS A 136 -7.85 -3.87 6.59
N SER A 137 -8.07 -4.71 7.59
CA SER A 137 -9.09 -5.77 7.51
C SER A 137 -10.52 -5.22 7.34
N ASN A 138 -10.81 -4.07 7.96
CA ASN A 138 -12.09 -3.39 7.79
C ASN A 138 -12.22 -2.77 6.40
N PHE A 139 -11.16 -2.16 5.89
CA PHE A 139 -11.14 -1.61 4.52
C PHE A 139 -11.32 -2.69 3.47
N ILE A 140 -10.70 -3.87 3.63
CA ILE A 140 -10.92 -5.01 2.74
C ILE A 140 -12.41 -5.39 2.71
N ARG A 141 -13.06 -5.52 3.88
CA ARG A 141 -14.49 -5.85 3.94
C ARG A 141 -15.37 -4.79 3.28
N LEU A 142 -15.09 -3.51 3.54
CA LEU A 142 -15.81 -2.39 2.91
C LEU A 142 -15.60 -2.35 1.39
N ASN A 143 -14.37 -2.55 0.93
CA ASN A 143 -14.02 -2.57 -0.48
C ASN A 143 -14.75 -3.71 -1.21
N ARG A 144 -14.74 -4.92 -0.64
CA ARG A 144 -15.46 -6.07 -1.20
C ARG A 144 -16.97 -5.82 -1.23
N ARG A 145 -17.54 -5.23 -0.16
CA ARG A 145 -18.96 -4.90 -0.13
C ARG A 145 -19.32 -3.87 -1.19
N LEU A 146 -18.58 -2.78 -1.29
CA LEU A 146 -18.79 -1.74 -2.30
C LEU A 146 -18.72 -2.30 -3.72
N LEU A 147 -17.70 -3.11 -4.00
CA LEU A 147 -17.54 -3.74 -5.30
C LEU A 147 -18.68 -4.70 -5.61
N THR A 148 -19.08 -5.54 -4.64
CA THR A 148 -20.19 -6.50 -4.80
C THR A 148 -21.50 -5.78 -5.10
N ASP A 149 -21.80 -4.70 -4.38
CA ASP A 149 -23.01 -3.91 -4.61
C ASP A 149 -22.98 -3.27 -6.01
N ARG A 150 -21.84 -2.73 -6.47
CA ARG A 150 -21.69 -2.18 -7.83
C ARG A 150 -21.82 -3.24 -8.91
N LEU A 151 -21.20 -4.40 -8.74
CA LEU A 151 -21.35 -5.51 -9.68
C LEU A 151 -22.79 -6.01 -9.78
N LYS A 152 -23.49 -6.06 -8.63
CA LYS A 152 -24.90 -6.42 -8.59
C LYS A 152 -25.79 -5.44 -9.38
N ASP A 153 -25.52 -4.13 -9.24
CA ASP A 153 -26.25 -3.09 -9.96
C ASP A 153 -26.00 -3.17 -11.48
N MET A 154 -24.77 -3.51 -11.90
CA MET A 154 -24.38 -3.55 -13.32
C MET A 154 -24.71 -4.87 -14.01
N TYR A 155 -24.56 -5.98 -13.35
CA TYR A 155 -24.56 -7.33 -13.94
C TYR A 155 -25.53 -8.31 -13.28
N GLY A 156 -26.24 -7.89 -12.24
CA GLY A 156 -27.17 -8.73 -11.49
C GLY A 156 -26.51 -9.52 -10.33
N LYS A 157 -27.40 -10.09 -9.51
CA LYS A 157 -27.01 -10.74 -8.26
C LYS A 157 -26.15 -11.99 -8.48
N GLU A 158 -26.50 -12.83 -9.45
CA GLU A 158 -25.81 -14.11 -9.69
C GLU A 158 -24.33 -13.92 -10.02
N LEU A 159 -24.00 -12.98 -10.93
CA LEU A 159 -22.61 -12.71 -11.29
C LEU A 159 -21.84 -12.05 -10.14
N SER A 160 -22.49 -11.18 -9.39
CA SER A 160 -21.90 -10.56 -8.19
C SER A 160 -21.56 -11.59 -7.10
N ASP A 161 -22.48 -12.51 -6.80
CA ASP A 161 -22.27 -13.59 -5.83
C ASP A 161 -21.13 -14.52 -6.29
N ARG A 162 -21.11 -14.87 -7.59
CA ARG A 162 -20.04 -15.68 -8.17
C ARG A 162 -18.67 -15.02 -8.10
N TYR A 163 -18.59 -13.73 -8.38
CA TYR A 163 -17.35 -12.96 -8.24
C TYR A 163 -16.83 -12.98 -6.81
N LEU A 164 -17.72 -12.74 -5.84
CA LEU A 164 -17.36 -12.75 -4.42
C LEU A 164 -16.89 -14.14 -3.93
N GLU A 165 -17.55 -15.19 -4.41
CA GLU A 165 -17.13 -16.58 -4.16
C GLU A 165 -15.72 -16.85 -4.66
N LEU A 166 -15.43 -16.49 -5.93
CA LEU A 166 -14.12 -16.67 -6.53
C LEU A 166 -13.03 -15.89 -5.79
N LEU A 167 -13.34 -14.68 -5.35
CA LEU A 167 -12.42 -13.84 -4.57
C LEU A 167 -12.14 -14.42 -3.18
N ASN A 168 -13.18 -14.90 -2.48
CA ASN A 168 -13.05 -15.48 -1.14
C ASN A 168 -12.31 -16.83 -1.13
N HIS A 169 -12.44 -17.61 -2.21
CA HIS A 169 -11.73 -18.87 -2.39
C HIS A 169 -10.36 -18.70 -3.09
N HIS A 170 -9.91 -17.47 -3.30
CA HIS A 170 -8.61 -17.14 -3.92
C HIS A 170 -8.41 -17.67 -5.35
N PHE A 171 -9.50 -17.92 -6.10
CA PHE A 171 -9.41 -18.23 -7.53
C PHE A 171 -9.09 -16.98 -8.37
N ILE A 172 -9.49 -15.82 -7.89
CA ILE A 172 -9.12 -14.52 -8.43
C ILE A 172 -8.51 -13.66 -7.34
N TYR A 173 -7.66 -12.72 -7.74
CA TYR A 173 -7.01 -11.78 -6.87
C TYR A 173 -7.35 -10.35 -7.29
N LYS A 174 -7.76 -9.53 -6.33
CA LYS A 174 -7.90 -8.09 -6.49
C LYS A 174 -6.76 -7.40 -5.74
N ASN A 175 -5.98 -6.60 -6.46
CA ASN A 175 -4.88 -5.86 -5.85
C ASN A 175 -5.41 -4.75 -4.94
N ASP A 176 -4.70 -4.54 -3.84
CA ASP A 176 -4.86 -3.44 -2.89
C ASP A 176 -6.30 -3.15 -2.44
N GLU A 177 -6.90 -4.13 -1.76
CA GLU A 177 -8.21 -3.97 -1.12
C GLU A 177 -8.14 -3.18 0.21
N THR A 178 -6.94 -2.82 0.66
CA THR A 178 -6.69 -2.21 1.98
C THR A 178 -7.03 -0.73 2.04
N ASN A 179 -7.30 -0.11 0.89
CA ASN A 179 -7.60 1.31 0.80
C ASN A 179 -8.76 1.56 -0.20
N LEU A 180 -9.59 2.57 0.06
CA LEU A 180 -10.67 3.00 -0.83
C LEU A 180 -10.25 4.14 -1.77
N ALA A 181 -8.97 4.53 -1.78
CA ALA A 181 -8.42 5.53 -2.68
C ALA A 181 -8.02 4.91 -4.05
N ASN A 182 -7.80 5.76 -5.05
CA ASN A 182 -7.17 5.36 -6.29
C ASN A 182 -5.79 4.75 -5.99
N TYR A 183 -5.46 3.65 -6.69
CA TYR A 183 -4.22 2.94 -6.40
C TYR A 183 -3.00 3.72 -6.89
N CYS A 184 -2.85 3.87 -8.18
CA CYS A 184 -1.74 4.57 -8.82
C CYS A 184 -2.26 5.56 -9.85
N ALA A 185 -1.51 6.64 -10.08
CA ALA A 185 -1.78 7.54 -11.17
C ALA A 185 -0.48 8.01 -11.84
N SER A 186 -0.53 8.17 -13.15
CA SER A 186 0.42 8.96 -13.91
C SER A 186 -0.15 10.35 -14.08
N ILE A 187 0.61 11.36 -13.73
CA ILE A 187 0.16 12.75 -13.76
C ILE A 187 0.92 13.53 -14.83
N THR A 188 0.18 14.36 -15.58
CA THR A 188 0.80 15.39 -16.39
C THR A 188 1.10 16.62 -15.55
N MET A 189 2.28 17.20 -15.74
CA MET A 189 2.73 18.37 -14.99
C MET A 189 2.35 19.69 -15.67
N TYR A 190 1.84 19.65 -16.90
CA TYR A 190 1.50 20.84 -17.69
C TYR A 190 0.57 21.83 -16.99
N PRO A 191 -0.55 21.40 -16.35
CA PRO A 191 -1.42 22.32 -15.62
C PRO A 191 -0.72 23.03 -14.47
N TRP A 192 0.18 22.34 -13.76
CA TRP A 192 0.97 22.94 -12.68
C TRP A 192 1.95 23.98 -13.20
N LEU A 193 2.59 23.75 -14.34
CA LEU A 193 3.53 24.68 -14.95
C LEU A 193 2.84 25.96 -15.44
N ASN A 194 1.58 25.89 -15.85
CA ASN A 194 0.81 27.03 -16.29
C ASN A 194 0.19 27.84 -15.12
N ASN A 195 -0.35 27.13 -14.15
CA ASN A 195 -1.26 27.74 -13.15
C ASN A 195 -0.69 27.71 -11.73
N GLY A 196 0.43 27.03 -11.50
CA GLY A 196 0.90 26.72 -10.15
C GLY A 196 0.05 25.68 -9.45
N THR A 197 0.17 25.60 -8.13
CA THR A 197 -0.55 24.64 -7.30
C THR A 197 -1.67 25.35 -6.56
N ILE A 198 -2.90 24.84 -6.70
CA ILE A 198 -4.03 25.21 -5.86
C ILE A 198 -4.19 24.09 -4.82
N ALA A 199 -3.77 24.33 -3.59
CA ALA A 199 -3.78 23.33 -2.54
C ALA A 199 -4.53 23.85 -1.30
N VAL A 200 -5.00 22.92 -0.49
CA VAL A 200 -5.56 23.23 0.82
C VAL A 200 -4.45 23.89 1.66
N GLY A 201 -4.63 25.16 2.01
CA GLY A 201 -3.66 25.92 2.81
C GLY A 201 -2.84 26.96 2.04
N GLY A 202 -3.02 27.10 0.75
CA GLY A 202 -2.37 28.16 -0.05
C GLY A 202 -2.19 27.81 -1.51
N ASN A 203 -2.07 28.85 -2.32
CA ASN A 203 -1.74 28.74 -3.74
C ASN A 203 -0.26 29.04 -3.92
N SER A 204 0.46 28.23 -4.70
CA SER A 204 1.79 28.56 -5.18
C SER A 204 1.72 28.98 -6.65
N THR A 205 2.53 29.95 -7.03
CA THR A 205 2.69 30.35 -8.44
C THR A 205 3.38 29.24 -9.22
N ALA A 206 3.20 29.27 -10.55
CA ALA A 206 3.97 28.42 -11.46
C ALA A 206 5.48 28.63 -11.27
N PRO A 207 6.30 27.57 -11.39
CA PRO A 207 7.75 27.72 -11.30
C PRO A 207 8.30 28.54 -12.46
N THR A 208 9.26 29.42 -12.17
CA THR A 208 9.89 30.30 -13.17
C THR A 208 11.36 30.02 -13.38
N ASN A 209 11.98 29.17 -12.57
CA ASN A 209 13.37 28.82 -12.62
C ASN A 209 13.61 27.39 -12.09
N LEU A 210 14.80 26.84 -12.29
CA LEU A 210 15.15 25.48 -11.89
C LEU A 210 14.95 25.22 -10.39
N LYS A 211 15.32 26.17 -9.53
CA LYS A 211 15.19 26.04 -8.08
C LYS A 211 13.71 25.97 -7.66
N SER A 212 12.87 26.87 -8.20
CA SER A 212 11.43 26.87 -7.90
C SER A 212 10.74 25.64 -8.49
N PHE A 213 11.19 25.13 -9.63
CA PHE A 213 10.74 23.86 -10.20
C PHE A 213 11.04 22.70 -9.25
N CYS A 214 12.30 22.53 -8.81
CA CYS A 214 12.69 21.42 -7.95
C CYS A 214 11.90 21.40 -6.63
N GLY A 215 11.77 22.56 -5.95
CA GLY A 215 11.01 22.65 -4.71
C GLY A 215 9.51 22.45 -4.89
N GLY A 216 8.93 23.06 -5.92
CA GLY A 216 7.52 22.89 -6.26
C GLY A 216 7.18 21.47 -6.70
N PHE A 217 8.08 20.80 -7.42
CA PHE A 217 7.93 19.41 -7.84
C PHE A 217 7.82 18.46 -6.64
N VAL A 218 8.71 18.57 -5.67
CA VAL A 218 8.65 17.76 -4.45
C VAL A 218 7.31 17.95 -3.72
N ASN A 219 6.86 19.20 -3.57
CA ASN A 219 5.58 19.50 -2.94
C ASN A 219 4.40 18.92 -3.73
N MET A 220 4.40 19.05 -5.06
CA MET A 220 3.36 18.49 -5.93
C MET A 220 3.30 16.96 -5.79
N VAL A 221 4.44 16.27 -5.81
CA VAL A 221 4.51 14.83 -5.63
C VAL A 221 3.95 14.41 -4.27
N PHE A 222 4.26 15.14 -3.20
CA PHE A 222 3.69 14.85 -1.87
C PHE A 222 2.18 15.06 -1.82
N ILE A 223 1.66 16.14 -2.41
CA ILE A 223 0.22 16.41 -2.46
C ILE A 223 -0.50 15.30 -3.22
N VAL A 224 -0.06 14.98 -4.43
CA VAL A 224 -0.71 13.95 -5.26
C VAL A 224 -0.60 12.58 -4.61
N SER A 225 0.57 12.23 -4.08
CA SER A 225 0.78 10.93 -3.43
C SER A 225 -0.09 10.72 -2.19
N SER A 226 -0.49 11.82 -1.51
CA SER A 226 -1.40 11.72 -0.36
C SER A 226 -2.82 11.29 -0.75
N MET A 227 -3.18 11.43 -2.02
CA MET A 227 -4.50 11.05 -2.57
C MET A 227 -4.50 9.64 -3.18
N LEU A 228 -3.34 8.98 -3.25
CA LEU A 228 -3.16 7.68 -3.87
C LEU A 228 -2.78 6.63 -2.82
N SER A 229 -3.23 5.41 -2.98
CA SER A 229 -2.80 4.30 -2.13
C SER A 229 -1.48 3.67 -2.57
N GLY A 230 -1.10 3.85 -3.83
CA GLY A 230 0.11 3.29 -4.42
C GLY A 230 1.04 4.36 -4.99
N ALA A 231 1.42 4.21 -6.26
CA ALA A 231 2.43 5.01 -6.92
C ALA A 231 1.90 6.30 -7.54
N CYS A 232 2.78 7.31 -7.55
CA CYS A 232 2.63 8.55 -8.30
C CYS A 232 3.71 8.58 -9.39
N ALA A 233 3.32 8.42 -10.66
CA ALA A 233 4.25 8.51 -11.78
C ALA A 233 4.25 9.92 -12.37
N THR A 234 5.44 10.43 -12.65
CA THR A 234 5.66 11.73 -13.33
C THR A 234 6.56 11.50 -14.55
N PRO A 235 6.01 10.92 -15.62
CA PRO A 235 6.82 10.54 -16.77
C PRO A 235 7.54 11.75 -17.41
N GLU A 236 6.95 12.92 -17.37
CA GLU A 236 7.46 14.14 -17.97
C GLU A 236 8.56 14.86 -17.14
N PHE A 237 8.89 14.34 -15.94
CA PHE A 237 9.77 15.04 -15.00
C PHE A 237 11.10 15.49 -15.60
N LEU A 238 11.83 14.59 -16.24
CA LEU A 238 13.13 14.94 -16.82
C LEU A 238 13.01 15.91 -18.00
N MET A 239 11.92 15.84 -18.77
CA MET A 239 11.64 16.78 -19.85
C MET A 239 11.45 18.21 -19.32
N TYR A 240 10.66 18.39 -18.28
CA TYR A 240 10.46 19.71 -17.68
C TYR A 240 11.69 20.21 -16.92
N MET A 241 12.41 19.32 -16.25
CA MET A 241 13.67 19.68 -15.64
C MET A 241 14.68 20.19 -16.71
N ASN A 242 14.77 19.50 -17.85
CA ASN A 242 15.57 19.89 -18.99
C ASN A 242 15.20 21.30 -19.50
N TYR A 243 13.90 21.58 -19.58
CA TYR A 243 13.40 22.91 -19.96
C TYR A 243 13.92 24.02 -19.02
N PHE A 244 13.79 23.85 -17.71
CA PHE A 244 14.26 24.85 -16.74
C PHE A 244 15.78 25.00 -16.71
N ILE A 245 16.53 23.92 -16.94
CA ILE A 245 17.97 23.98 -17.09
C ILE A 245 18.33 24.80 -18.36
N GLY A 246 17.61 24.55 -19.44
CA GLY A 246 17.78 25.28 -20.70
C GLY A 246 17.46 26.77 -20.59
N LEU A 247 16.45 27.15 -19.80
CA LEU A 247 16.13 28.56 -19.52
C LEU A 247 17.26 29.29 -18.78
N GLU A 248 17.92 28.62 -17.83
CA GLU A 248 18.97 29.27 -17.01
C GLU A 248 20.34 29.25 -17.66
N TYR A 249 20.70 28.18 -18.36
CA TYR A 249 22.08 27.95 -18.85
C TYR A 249 22.18 27.86 -20.34
N GLY A 250 21.07 28.03 -21.07
CA GLY A 250 20.98 27.92 -22.52
C GLY A 250 20.69 26.50 -23.00
N GLN A 251 20.06 26.35 -24.17
CA GLN A 251 19.62 25.06 -24.71
C GLN A 251 20.74 24.06 -24.92
N GLU A 252 21.97 24.57 -25.20
CA GLU A 252 23.16 23.74 -25.44
C GLU A 252 24.00 23.47 -24.17
N TYR A 253 23.44 23.66 -22.96
CA TYR A 253 24.15 23.49 -21.68
C TYR A 253 24.86 22.12 -21.57
N TYR A 254 24.31 21.10 -22.18
CA TYR A 254 24.85 19.74 -22.18
C TYR A 254 26.19 19.58 -22.90
N LYS A 255 26.56 20.54 -23.77
CA LYS A 255 27.86 20.58 -24.42
C LYS A 255 28.96 21.13 -23.51
N TYR A 256 28.57 21.88 -22.47
CA TYR A 256 29.49 22.56 -21.57
C TYR A 256 29.18 22.31 -20.09
N PRO A 257 29.06 21.04 -19.67
CA PRO A 257 28.64 20.70 -18.32
C PRO A 257 29.59 21.20 -17.23
N ASP A 258 30.88 21.32 -17.57
CA ASP A 258 31.93 21.78 -16.65
C ASP A 258 32.07 23.31 -16.57
N LYS A 259 31.25 24.05 -17.31
CA LYS A 259 31.23 25.50 -17.25
C LYS A 259 30.85 25.98 -15.83
N ILE A 260 31.72 26.78 -15.24
CA ILE A 260 31.46 27.42 -13.95
C ILE A 260 30.47 28.55 -14.16
N VAL A 261 29.35 28.48 -13.43
CA VAL A 261 28.24 29.44 -13.52
C VAL A 261 27.93 30.10 -12.17
N ASP A 262 28.41 29.52 -11.07
CA ASP A 262 28.32 30.13 -9.75
C ASP A 262 29.73 30.50 -9.29
N LEU A 263 29.98 31.82 -9.22
CA LEU A 263 31.24 32.40 -8.79
C LEU A 263 31.33 32.59 -7.27
N SER A 264 30.38 32.07 -6.52
CA SER A 264 30.46 32.05 -5.06
C SER A 264 31.67 31.27 -4.56
N THR A 265 31.94 31.28 -3.26
CA THR A 265 33.10 30.62 -2.65
C THR A 265 33.30 29.15 -3.03
N LYS A 266 32.26 28.51 -3.56
CA LYS A 266 32.26 27.05 -3.92
C LYS A 266 32.43 26.78 -5.40
N GLN A 267 32.43 27.80 -6.28
CA GLN A 267 32.56 27.66 -7.73
C GLN A 267 31.86 26.41 -8.29
N ARG A 268 30.55 26.49 -8.59
CA ARG A 268 29.78 25.33 -9.06
C ARG A 268 29.68 25.33 -10.58
N THR A 269 29.88 24.15 -11.16
CA THR A 269 29.62 23.87 -12.57
C THR A 269 28.13 23.60 -12.82
N ILE A 270 27.72 23.67 -14.08
CA ILE A 270 26.36 23.29 -14.50
C ILE A 270 26.04 21.85 -14.04
N ASP A 271 26.95 20.90 -14.30
CA ASP A 271 26.79 19.50 -13.89
C ASP A 271 26.62 19.35 -12.36
N LYS A 272 27.38 20.13 -11.57
CA LYS A 272 27.24 20.08 -10.10
C LYS A 272 25.89 20.63 -9.66
N ILE A 273 25.38 21.70 -10.25
CA ILE A 273 24.07 22.26 -9.94
C ILE A 273 22.96 21.27 -10.30
N ILE A 274 23.04 20.62 -11.47
CA ILE A 274 22.09 19.58 -11.88
C ILE A 274 22.13 18.41 -10.90
N THR A 275 23.31 17.97 -10.48
CA THR A 275 23.48 16.91 -9.48
C THR A 275 22.87 17.29 -8.13
N ASP A 276 23.09 18.53 -7.67
CA ASP A 276 22.48 19.03 -6.42
C ASP A 276 20.94 19.02 -6.48
N CYS A 277 20.36 19.31 -7.66
CA CYS A 277 18.92 19.20 -7.87
C CYS A 277 18.43 17.73 -7.79
N PHE A 278 19.17 16.79 -8.39
CA PHE A 278 18.86 15.37 -8.27
C PHE A 278 18.89 14.91 -6.82
N GLU A 279 19.97 15.25 -6.10
CA GLU A 279 20.12 14.97 -4.68
C GLU A 279 18.92 15.52 -3.87
N GLN A 280 18.61 16.80 -4.04
CA GLN A 280 17.50 17.45 -3.33
C GLN A 280 16.17 16.73 -3.57
N ILE A 281 15.83 16.43 -4.82
CA ILE A 281 14.55 15.81 -5.17
C ILE A 281 14.48 14.36 -4.67
N VAL A 282 15.48 13.55 -5.03
CA VAL A 282 15.45 12.11 -4.74
C VAL A 282 15.51 11.85 -3.24
N TYR A 283 16.39 12.54 -2.51
CA TYR A 283 16.44 12.36 -1.05
C TYR A 283 15.20 12.88 -0.34
N SER A 284 14.60 13.98 -0.81
CA SER A 284 13.34 14.48 -0.23
C SER A 284 12.20 13.48 -0.40
N ILE A 285 12.07 12.88 -1.60
CA ILE A 285 11.00 11.91 -1.90
C ILE A 285 11.21 10.58 -1.16
N ASN A 286 12.45 10.19 -0.89
CA ASN A 286 12.74 8.97 -0.12
C ASN A 286 12.59 9.15 1.39
N GLN A 287 12.36 10.37 1.89
CA GLN A 287 12.07 10.57 3.31
C GLN A 287 10.65 10.12 3.65
N PRO A 288 10.45 9.44 4.79
CA PRO A 288 9.12 9.13 5.29
C PRO A 288 8.33 10.41 5.54
N THR A 289 7.11 10.48 5.04
CA THR A 289 6.25 11.67 5.19
C THR A 289 4.94 11.34 5.89
N GLY A 290 4.41 12.27 6.66
CA GLY A 290 3.12 12.14 7.33
C GLY A 290 1.95 11.95 6.34
N ALA A 291 2.02 12.56 5.15
CA ALA A 291 1.03 12.41 4.09
C ALA A 291 0.91 10.96 3.56
N ARG A 292 1.91 10.12 3.81
CA ARG A 292 1.98 8.72 3.39
C ARG A 292 2.08 7.75 4.57
N ASN A 293 1.51 8.09 5.72
CA ASN A 293 1.64 7.28 6.95
C ASN A 293 3.09 6.96 7.29
N PHE A 294 3.99 7.93 7.12
CA PHE A 294 5.43 7.82 7.34
C PHE A 294 6.13 6.77 6.44
N GLN A 295 5.60 6.57 5.25
CA GLN A 295 6.29 5.85 4.17
C GLN A 295 6.92 6.85 3.20
N ALA A 296 7.97 6.43 2.51
CA ALA A 296 8.49 7.16 1.36
C ALA A 296 7.46 7.17 0.23
N VAL A 297 7.49 8.20 -0.61
CA VAL A 297 6.59 8.28 -1.75
C VAL A 297 6.99 7.27 -2.82
N PHE A 298 6.06 6.41 -3.22
CA PHE A 298 6.25 5.51 -4.34
C PHE A 298 6.25 6.31 -5.65
N TRP A 299 7.38 6.91 -5.97
CA TRP A 299 7.56 7.76 -7.15
C TRP A 299 8.12 6.96 -8.33
N ASN A 300 7.62 7.23 -9.53
CA ASN A 300 8.09 6.65 -10.77
C ASN A 300 8.51 7.75 -11.75
N VAL A 301 9.67 7.56 -12.40
CA VAL A 301 10.22 8.41 -13.45
C VAL A 301 10.34 7.60 -14.74
N ALA A 302 10.17 8.26 -15.88
CA ALA A 302 10.29 7.61 -17.19
C ALA A 302 11.50 8.14 -17.99
N TYR A 303 12.08 7.22 -18.76
CA TYR A 303 13.06 7.47 -19.79
C TYR A 303 12.47 7.10 -21.14
N TYR A 304 12.84 7.83 -22.18
CA TYR A 304 12.36 7.66 -23.53
C TYR A 304 13.51 7.35 -24.48
N ASP A 305 13.28 6.48 -25.47
CA ASP A 305 14.11 6.47 -26.67
C ASP A 305 13.71 7.62 -27.60
N LYS A 306 14.53 7.86 -28.63
CA LYS A 306 14.29 8.95 -29.57
C LYS A 306 12.93 8.85 -30.27
N TYR A 307 12.58 7.67 -30.72
CA TYR A 307 11.34 7.43 -31.49
C TYR A 307 10.10 7.60 -30.60
N TYR A 308 10.16 7.11 -29.35
CA TYR A 308 9.08 7.30 -28.40
C TYR A 308 8.94 8.78 -28.05
N PHE A 309 10.04 9.48 -27.82
CA PHE A 309 10.06 10.91 -27.56
C PHE A 309 9.44 11.70 -28.72
N GLU A 310 9.85 11.46 -29.97
CA GLU A 310 9.31 12.12 -31.15
C GLU A 310 7.81 11.86 -31.31
N SER A 311 7.37 10.62 -31.05
CA SER A 311 5.95 10.24 -31.13
C SER A 311 5.09 10.96 -30.09
N LEU A 312 5.59 11.12 -28.87
CA LEU A 312 4.84 11.68 -27.74
C LEU A 312 4.94 13.20 -27.67
N PHE A 313 6.12 13.76 -27.93
CA PHE A 313 6.44 15.16 -27.72
C PHE A 313 6.80 15.94 -28.99
N GLY A 314 6.74 15.33 -30.17
CA GLY A 314 7.10 16.01 -31.42
C GLY A 314 6.23 17.23 -31.74
N ASN A 315 5.01 17.29 -31.25
CA ASN A 315 4.08 18.43 -31.38
C ASN A 315 3.81 19.14 -30.04
N PHE A 316 4.62 18.89 -29.04
CA PHE A 316 4.47 19.50 -27.73
C PHE A 316 5.16 20.87 -27.67
N PHE A 317 4.52 21.82 -26.98
CA PHE A 317 5.07 23.14 -26.72
C PHE A 317 5.03 23.45 -25.22
N PHE A 318 6.13 23.98 -24.71
CA PHE A 318 6.17 24.53 -23.37
C PHE A 318 5.31 25.80 -23.27
N PRO A 319 5.02 26.30 -22.05
CA PRO A 319 4.20 27.51 -21.89
C PRO A 319 4.74 28.77 -22.60
N ASP A 320 6.04 28.85 -22.83
CA ASP A 320 6.72 29.93 -23.58
C ASP A 320 6.73 29.74 -25.10
N GLY A 321 6.11 28.66 -25.60
CA GLY A 321 6.06 28.32 -27.03
C GLY A 321 7.30 27.60 -27.55
N SER A 322 8.31 27.31 -26.73
CA SER A 322 9.47 26.53 -27.13
C SER A 322 9.11 25.03 -27.18
N GLN A 323 9.91 24.26 -27.94
CA GLN A 323 9.75 22.80 -28.05
C GLN A 323 10.84 22.07 -27.27
N PRO A 324 10.56 20.84 -26.79
CA PRO A 324 11.57 19.99 -26.18
C PRO A 324 12.67 19.62 -27.17
N ASP A 325 13.93 19.67 -26.73
CA ASP A 325 15.07 19.20 -27.51
C ASP A 325 15.52 17.82 -27.08
N TRP A 326 15.60 16.89 -28.05
CA TRP A 326 16.02 15.52 -27.79
C TRP A 326 17.47 15.41 -27.30
N ASN A 327 18.38 16.19 -27.85
CA ASN A 327 19.80 16.03 -27.53
C ASN A 327 20.09 16.36 -26.07
N SER A 328 19.57 17.48 -25.60
CA SER A 328 19.70 17.89 -24.18
C SER A 328 18.96 16.94 -23.25
N LEU A 329 17.73 16.52 -23.61
CA LEU A 329 16.98 15.56 -22.82
C LEU A 329 17.66 14.19 -22.75
N SER A 330 18.15 13.65 -23.87
CA SER A 330 18.90 12.39 -23.91
C SER A 330 20.14 12.43 -23.03
N TRP A 331 20.89 13.56 -23.08
CA TRP A 331 22.01 13.76 -22.18
C TRP A 331 21.59 13.76 -20.70
N LEU A 332 20.52 14.51 -20.35
CA LEU A 332 20.04 14.62 -18.99
C LEU A 332 19.54 13.27 -18.44
N GLN A 333 18.80 12.50 -19.26
CA GLN A 333 18.35 11.14 -18.90
C GLN A 333 19.54 10.22 -18.57
N LYS A 334 20.55 10.20 -19.45
CA LYS A 334 21.79 9.43 -19.23
C LYS A 334 22.54 9.90 -17.99
N ARG A 335 22.54 11.20 -17.72
CA ARG A 335 23.20 11.80 -16.56
C ARG A 335 22.49 11.43 -15.25
N PHE A 336 21.15 11.50 -15.23
CA PHE A 336 20.34 11.10 -14.08
C PHE A 336 20.53 9.61 -13.77
N MET A 337 20.40 8.75 -14.77
CA MET A 337 20.57 7.31 -14.62
C MET A 337 21.95 6.94 -14.06
N LYS A 338 23.02 7.51 -14.60
CA LYS A 338 24.40 7.27 -14.10
C LYS A 338 24.58 7.74 -12.66
N TRP A 339 24.05 8.92 -12.34
CA TRP A 339 24.09 9.44 -10.99
C TRP A 339 23.31 8.56 -10.01
N PHE A 340 22.07 8.23 -10.36
CA PHE A 340 21.18 7.45 -9.49
C PHE A 340 21.72 6.03 -9.24
N ASN A 341 22.23 5.35 -10.27
CA ASN A 341 22.89 4.06 -10.11
C ASN A 341 24.10 4.14 -9.19
N LYS A 342 24.93 5.16 -9.34
CA LYS A 342 26.07 5.39 -8.45
C LYS A 342 25.62 5.66 -7.02
N GLU A 343 24.59 6.46 -6.83
CA GLU A 343 24.09 6.83 -5.50
C GLU A 343 23.49 5.63 -4.76
N ARG A 344 22.77 4.75 -5.47
CA ARG A 344 22.22 3.51 -4.91
C ARG A 344 23.29 2.52 -4.44
N THR A 345 24.54 2.64 -4.87
CA THR A 345 25.64 1.83 -4.30
C THR A 345 26.13 2.36 -2.95
N ARG A 346 25.81 3.61 -2.61
CA ARG A 346 26.24 4.27 -1.38
C ARG A 346 25.19 4.27 -0.28
N THR A 347 23.91 4.34 -0.68
CA THR A 347 22.78 4.40 0.23
C THR A 347 21.58 3.69 -0.36
N VAL A 348 20.71 3.18 0.51
CA VAL A 348 19.45 2.54 0.08
C VAL A 348 18.48 3.64 -0.36
N LEU A 349 18.23 3.73 -1.65
CA LEU A 349 17.22 4.60 -2.25
C LEU A 349 16.21 3.73 -2.99
N THR A 350 15.00 3.65 -2.46
CA THR A 350 13.93 2.83 -3.04
C THR A 350 13.34 3.50 -4.28
N PHE A 351 13.26 4.83 -4.27
CA PHE A 351 12.66 5.62 -5.34
C PHE A 351 13.64 6.63 -5.97
N PRO A 352 13.42 6.99 -7.24
CA PRO A 352 12.31 6.59 -8.11
C PRO A 352 12.40 5.14 -8.61
N VAL A 353 11.23 4.55 -8.91
CA VAL A 353 11.19 3.41 -9.84
C VAL A 353 11.42 3.95 -11.25
N GLU A 354 12.35 3.37 -11.95
CA GLU A 354 12.74 3.78 -13.29
C GLU A 354 11.96 2.98 -14.33
N THR A 355 11.17 3.66 -15.15
CA THR A 355 10.41 3.06 -16.26
C THR A 355 11.03 3.47 -17.58
N MET A 356 11.19 2.52 -18.48
CA MET A 356 11.77 2.72 -19.80
C MET A 356 10.72 2.53 -20.87
N ALA A 357 10.57 3.54 -21.74
CA ALA A 357 9.66 3.52 -22.86
C ALA A 357 10.47 3.36 -24.15
N LEU A 358 10.31 2.21 -24.80
CA LEU A 358 10.97 1.84 -26.05
C LEU A 358 9.93 1.58 -27.12
N LEU A 359 10.11 2.14 -28.31
CA LEU A 359 9.31 1.75 -29.47
C LEU A 359 9.90 0.53 -30.16
N THR A 360 9.02 -0.42 -30.49
CA THR A 360 9.36 -1.62 -31.23
C THR A 360 8.63 -1.66 -32.56
N LYS A 361 9.24 -2.26 -33.56
CA LYS A 361 8.62 -2.57 -34.85
C LYS A 361 8.98 -4.01 -35.20
N ASP A 362 7.97 -4.81 -35.52
CA ASP A 362 8.12 -6.23 -35.87
C ASP A 362 8.92 -7.05 -34.84
N GLY A 363 8.84 -6.68 -33.55
CA GLY A 363 9.54 -7.32 -32.44
C GLY A 363 10.91 -6.76 -32.12
N ASP A 364 11.46 -5.92 -32.97
CA ASP A 364 12.78 -5.28 -32.76
C ASP A 364 12.65 -3.87 -32.19
N VAL A 365 13.58 -3.52 -31.29
CA VAL A 365 13.70 -2.14 -30.76
C VAL A 365 14.21 -1.23 -31.84
N LEU A 366 13.54 -0.10 -32.08
CA LEU A 366 13.92 0.85 -33.13
C LEU A 366 15.22 1.57 -32.79
N ASP A 367 15.42 1.98 -31.54
CA ASP A 367 16.63 2.64 -31.07
C ASP A 367 17.60 1.63 -30.45
N LYS A 368 18.44 1.05 -31.28
CA LYS A 368 19.43 0.05 -30.86
C LYS A 368 20.52 0.62 -29.95
N GLU A 369 20.86 1.87 -30.10
CA GLU A 369 21.86 2.53 -29.26
C GLU A 369 21.34 2.73 -27.82
N TYR A 370 20.07 3.08 -27.70
CA TYR A 370 19.42 3.23 -26.41
C TYR A 370 19.21 1.88 -25.71
N CYS A 371 18.93 0.81 -26.48
CA CYS A 371 18.76 -0.54 -25.97
C CYS A 371 19.98 -1.07 -25.22
N LEU A 372 21.19 -0.68 -25.61
CA LEU A 372 22.44 -1.08 -24.94
C LEU A 372 22.54 -0.59 -23.49
N LEU A 373 21.86 0.51 -23.14
CA LEU A 373 21.82 1.00 -21.76
C LEU A 373 20.97 0.10 -20.83
N TYR A 374 20.04 -0.65 -21.39
CA TYR A 374 19.08 -1.47 -20.65
C TYR A 374 19.44 -2.94 -20.58
N THR A 375 20.24 -3.40 -21.54
CA THR A 375 20.77 -4.78 -21.55
C THR A 375 22.02 -4.93 -20.70
N SER A 376 22.60 -3.84 -20.23
CA SER A 376 23.64 -3.88 -19.21
C SER A 376 23.05 -4.42 -17.91
N PRO A 377 23.59 -5.49 -17.31
CA PRO A 377 23.09 -6.02 -16.07
C PRO A 377 23.14 -4.90 -15.01
N SER A 378 21.97 -4.39 -14.65
CA SER A 378 21.84 -3.52 -13.49
C SER A 378 22.34 -4.30 -12.29
N PRO A 379 23.29 -3.80 -11.50
CA PRO A 379 23.55 -4.40 -10.21
C PRO A 379 22.26 -4.27 -9.38
N ARG A 380 21.65 -5.40 -9.12
CA ARG A 380 20.51 -5.51 -8.21
C ARG A 380 21.00 -5.45 -6.79
#